data_d66048f0ae5a4f99a562ce46d4584be1
#
_entry.id   d66048f0ae5a4f99a562ce46d4584be1
#
_cell.length_a   1.000
_cell.length_b   1.000
_cell.length_c   1.000
_cell.angle_alpha   90.00
_cell.angle_beta   90.00
_cell.angle_gamma   90.00
#
_symmetry.space_group_name_H-M   'P 1'
#
loop_
_entity.id
_entity.type
_entity.pdbx_description
1 polymer ?
#
loop_
_entity_poly.entity_id
_entity_poly.type
_entity_poly.pdbx_seq_one_letter_code
_entity_poly.pdbx_strand_id
1 'polypeptide(L)'
;MTTVPLVAVSTVIFTLRPDARGAMKLALPLVRRIRSPHEGMWALPGAPLRTLDDLQVAASHALYATTGLEPRYLEQLYAFGQVDRSPERVVSIVYWALVGKDEAAAAVESENVRWFFADEVPALAFDHNLIIEYALWRLRSKVEYSRVALGFLGETFTLAQLREVYEVVLGKQLDPGNFRRMVESANIVEPTGERLSGTRHRPPQLYRYNRTRDLTDPDPLTRNLEKQARGAAS
;
A
#
# COMPACT_ATOMS: atom_id res chain seq x y z
N MET A 1 -29.30 23.54 13.64
CA MET A 1 -28.04 23.97 12.97
C MET A 1 -27.51 22.81 12.17
N THR A 2 -27.41 22.93 10.88
CA THR A 2 -26.85 21.89 10.02
C THR A 2 -25.32 21.94 10.16
N THR A 3 -24.75 20.96 10.88
CA THR A 3 -23.29 20.88 11.04
C THR A 3 -22.71 20.37 9.71
N VAL A 4 -21.85 21.15 9.08
CA VAL A 4 -21.14 20.73 7.88
C VAL A 4 -20.17 19.59 8.25
N PRO A 5 -20.20 18.43 7.56
CA PRO A 5 -19.28 17.35 7.85
C PRO A 5 -17.83 17.78 7.62
N LEU A 6 -16.94 17.42 8.54
CA LEU A 6 -15.50 17.54 8.34
C LEU A 6 -15.05 16.46 7.33
N VAL A 7 -14.26 16.84 6.35
CA VAL A 7 -13.59 15.90 5.45
C VAL A 7 -12.19 15.63 5.97
N ALA A 8 -11.84 14.34 6.08
CA ALA A 8 -10.49 13.92 6.46
C ALA A 8 -9.95 12.94 5.40
N VAL A 9 -8.64 12.90 5.26
CA VAL A 9 -7.93 11.93 4.43
C VAL A 9 -7.15 11.01 5.36
N SER A 10 -7.29 9.69 5.17
CA SER A 10 -6.54 8.66 5.90
C SER A 10 -5.89 7.70 4.90
N THR A 11 -4.77 7.10 5.29
CA THR A 11 -4.02 6.21 4.41
C THR A 11 -3.72 4.88 5.10
N VAL A 12 -4.06 3.76 4.44
CA VAL A 12 -3.60 2.42 4.81
C VAL A 12 -2.35 2.11 3.99
N ILE A 13 -1.21 1.97 4.66
CA ILE A 13 0.08 1.78 4.00
C ILE A 13 0.51 0.33 4.21
N PHE A 14 0.70 -0.43 3.14
CA PHE A 14 1.18 -1.80 3.23
C PHE A 14 2.61 -1.95 2.75
N THR A 15 3.34 -2.79 3.44
CA THR A 15 4.67 -3.28 3.02
C THR A 15 4.85 -4.74 3.44
N LEU A 16 5.96 -5.36 3.03
CA LEU A 16 6.39 -6.66 3.53
C LEU A 16 7.56 -6.48 4.50
N ARG A 17 7.44 -7.04 5.70
CA ARG A 17 8.51 -7.06 6.71
C ARG A 17 8.75 -8.48 7.24
N PRO A 18 9.99 -8.87 7.55
CA PRO A 18 10.26 -10.15 8.17
C PRO A 18 9.77 -10.15 9.63
N ASP A 19 9.18 -11.25 10.07
CA ASP A 19 8.92 -11.52 11.48
C ASP A 19 10.22 -11.95 12.22
N ALA A 20 10.10 -12.24 13.51
CA ALA A 20 11.24 -12.68 14.33
C ALA A 20 11.89 -14.00 13.86
N ARG A 21 11.22 -14.77 13.00
CA ARG A 21 11.72 -16.01 12.41
C ARG A 21 12.25 -15.81 11.00
N GLY A 22 12.20 -14.58 10.48
CA GLY A 22 12.59 -14.23 9.11
C GLY A 22 11.52 -14.50 8.05
N ALA A 23 10.31 -14.93 8.42
CA ALA A 23 9.21 -15.11 7.48
C ALA A 23 8.59 -13.76 7.11
N MET A 24 8.40 -13.53 5.82
CA MET A 24 7.79 -12.29 5.34
C MET A 24 6.31 -12.23 5.69
N LYS A 25 5.89 -11.14 6.30
CA LYS A 25 4.51 -10.84 6.65
C LYS A 25 4.10 -9.46 6.11
N LEU A 26 2.80 -9.31 5.86
CA LEU A 26 2.23 -8.02 5.52
C LEU A 26 2.20 -7.13 6.77
N ALA A 27 2.73 -5.93 6.67
CA ALA A 27 2.83 -4.97 7.76
C ALA A 27 2.31 -3.60 7.35
N LEU A 28 1.87 -2.81 8.35
CA LEU A 28 1.40 -1.44 8.16
C LEU A 28 1.81 -0.56 9.35
N PRO A 29 2.13 0.73 9.13
CA PRO A 29 2.41 1.67 10.19
C PRO A 29 1.12 2.22 10.78
N LEU A 30 1.09 2.36 12.07
CA LEU A 30 0.05 3.06 12.81
C LEU A 30 0.65 4.23 13.59
N VAL A 31 -0.17 5.25 13.81
CA VAL A 31 0.18 6.44 14.59
C VAL A 31 -0.52 6.42 15.94
N ARG A 32 0.17 6.79 17.01
CA ARG A 32 -0.41 6.96 18.32
C ARG A 32 -1.09 8.31 18.41
N ARG A 33 -2.35 8.32 18.77
CA ARG A 33 -3.12 9.57 18.92
C ARG A 33 -2.64 10.35 20.14
N ILE A 34 -2.41 11.63 19.96
CA ILE A 34 -1.97 12.55 21.02
C ILE A 34 -3.08 13.52 21.46
N ARG A 35 -4.32 13.36 20.94
CA ARG A 35 -5.45 14.23 21.21
C ARG A 35 -6.75 13.44 21.35
N SER A 36 -7.66 13.97 22.16
CA SER A 36 -9.05 13.50 22.24
C SER A 36 -9.77 13.62 20.88
N PRO A 37 -10.75 12.77 20.56
CA PRO A 37 -11.12 11.55 21.26
C PRO A 37 -10.08 10.42 21.00
N HIS A 38 -10.11 9.37 21.82
CA HIS A 38 -9.24 8.19 21.71
C HIS A 38 -7.74 8.50 21.87
N GLU A 39 -7.36 9.46 22.73
CA GLU A 39 -5.97 9.74 23.06
C GLU A 39 -5.25 8.48 23.57
N GLY A 40 -4.01 8.26 23.12
CA GLY A 40 -3.21 7.08 23.44
C GLY A 40 -3.50 5.84 22.59
N MET A 41 -4.63 5.77 21.89
CA MET A 41 -4.93 4.66 20.98
C MET A 41 -4.17 4.77 19.66
N TRP A 42 -3.91 3.63 19.03
CA TRP A 42 -3.38 3.56 17.69
C TRP A 42 -4.45 3.88 16.63
N ALA A 43 -4.04 4.47 15.53
CA ALA A 43 -4.90 4.89 14.44
C ALA A 43 -4.17 4.83 13.11
N LEU A 44 -4.91 4.86 12.02
CA LEU A 44 -4.35 5.08 10.68
C LEU A 44 -3.73 6.47 10.58
N PRO A 45 -2.64 6.63 9.83
CA PRO A 45 -2.15 7.94 9.42
C PRO A 45 -3.23 8.73 8.68
N GLY A 46 -3.39 10.00 9.02
CA GLY A 46 -4.38 10.85 8.37
C GLY A 46 -4.49 12.22 9.02
N ALA A 47 -5.16 13.12 8.32
CA ALA A 47 -5.39 14.48 8.77
C ALA A 47 -6.70 15.04 8.17
N PRO A 48 -7.28 16.08 8.76
CA PRO A 48 -8.31 16.87 8.10
C PRO A 48 -7.81 17.40 6.75
N LEU A 49 -8.67 17.34 5.74
CA LEU A 49 -8.37 17.89 4.43
C LEU A 49 -8.30 19.42 4.53
N ARG A 50 -7.19 20.01 4.10
CA ARG A 50 -7.04 21.46 4.02
C ARG A 50 -7.71 21.98 2.74
N THR A 51 -8.18 23.22 2.79
CA THR A 51 -9.00 23.85 1.72
C THR A 51 -8.31 23.86 0.34
N LEU A 52 -6.98 23.89 0.32
CA LEU A 52 -6.19 23.99 -0.92
C LEU A 52 -5.47 22.68 -1.30
N ASP A 53 -5.72 21.59 -0.57
CA ASP A 53 -5.06 20.32 -0.85
C ASP A 53 -5.95 19.42 -1.72
N ASP A 54 -5.41 18.89 -2.79
CA ASP A 54 -6.01 17.77 -3.49
C ASP A 54 -5.95 16.50 -2.64
N LEU A 55 -6.96 15.65 -2.76
CA LEU A 55 -7.10 14.43 -1.95
C LEU A 55 -5.87 13.52 -2.04
N GLN A 56 -5.35 13.30 -3.25
CA GLN A 56 -4.19 12.44 -3.47
C GLN A 56 -2.92 13.04 -2.87
N VAL A 57 -2.76 14.37 -2.97
CA VAL A 57 -1.64 15.10 -2.35
C VAL A 57 -1.71 15.00 -0.83
N ALA A 58 -2.90 15.19 -0.24
CA ALA A 58 -3.10 15.04 1.20
C ALA A 58 -2.79 13.61 1.68
N ALA A 59 -3.18 12.58 0.91
CA ALA A 59 -2.85 11.18 1.22
C ALA A 59 -1.35 10.91 1.16
N SER A 60 -0.66 11.41 0.13
CA SER A 60 0.79 11.28 -0.03
C SER A 60 1.55 11.98 1.09
N HIS A 61 1.12 13.20 1.47
CA HIS A 61 1.69 13.93 2.60
C HIS A 61 1.50 13.18 3.94
N ALA A 62 0.32 12.60 4.19
CA ALA A 62 0.07 11.82 5.40
C ALA A 62 0.98 10.59 5.47
N LEU A 63 1.21 9.91 4.35
CA LEU A 63 2.14 8.80 4.24
C LEU A 63 3.58 9.26 4.56
N TYR A 64 4.05 10.29 3.87
CA TYR A 64 5.41 10.81 4.04
C TYR A 64 5.66 11.31 5.47
N ALA A 65 4.72 12.07 6.04
CA ALA A 65 4.84 12.57 7.41
C ALA A 65 4.90 11.45 8.46
N THR A 66 4.31 10.28 8.15
CA THR A 66 4.28 9.13 9.06
C THR A 66 5.52 8.25 8.94
N THR A 67 5.97 7.98 7.71
CA THR A 67 6.97 6.95 7.41
C THR A 67 8.27 7.52 6.87
N GLY A 68 8.30 8.76 6.39
CA GLY A 68 9.40 9.35 5.63
C GLY A 68 9.53 8.78 4.21
N LEU A 69 8.53 8.03 3.74
CA LEU A 69 8.60 7.31 2.48
C LEU A 69 7.60 7.85 1.46
N GLU A 70 7.91 7.64 0.18
CA GLU A 70 6.99 7.89 -0.92
C GLU A 70 6.32 6.59 -1.38
N PRO A 71 5.02 6.63 -1.75
CA PRO A 71 4.33 5.44 -2.20
C PRO A 71 4.76 5.04 -3.61
N ARG A 72 5.01 3.75 -3.83
CA ARG A 72 5.13 3.17 -5.19
C ARG A 72 3.77 2.97 -5.86
N TYR A 73 2.74 2.87 -5.05
CA TYR A 73 1.36 2.74 -5.46
C TYR A 73 0.48 3.50 -4.47
N LEU A 74 -0.43 4.33 -4.97
CA LEU A 74 -1.40 5.08 -4.18
C LEU A 74 -2.72 5.15 -4.95
N GLU A 75 -3.78 4.67 -4.33
CA GLU A 75 -5.13 4.64 -4.93
C GLU A 75 -6.17 4.96 -3.86
N GLN A 76 -7.25 5.63 -4.25
CA GLN A 76 -8.39 5.82 -3.37
C GLN A 76 -9.07 4.48 -3.08
N LEU A 77 -9.25 4.17 -1.82
CA LEU A 77 -9.88 2.94 -1.36
C LEU A 77 -11.40 3.06 -1.34
N TYR A 78 -11.89 3.94 -0.47
CA TYR A 78 -13.31 4.16 -0.25
C TYR A 78 -13.55 5.42 0.60
N ALA A 79 -14.81 5.89 0.63
CA ALA A 79 -15.26 6.97 1.51
C ALA A 79 -16.07 6.41 2.69
N PHE A 80 -15.55 6.55 3.90
CA PHE A 80 -16.20 6.11 5.13
C PHE A 80 -16.93 7.28 5.77
N GLY A 81 -18.24 7.25 5.81
CA GLY A 81 -19.07 8.37 6.23
C GLY A 81 -20.28 7.98 7.09
N GLN A 82 -20.26 6.85 7.80
CA GLN A 82 -21.30 6.48 8.74
C GLN A 82 -21.46 7.57 9.83
N VAL A 83 -22.70 7.77 10.30
CA VAL A 83 -23.01 8.92 11.17
C VAL A 83 -22.36 8.79 12.54
N ASP A 84 -22.29 7.59 13.05
CA ASP A 84 -21.84 7.21 14.41
C ASP A 84 -20.37 6.79 14.49
N ARG A 85 -19.61 6.87 13.37
CA ARG A 85 -18.22 6.45 13.34
C ARG A 85 -17.26 7.34 14.18
N SER A 86 -17.67 8.55 14.49
CA SER A 86 -16.90 9.53 15.27
C SER A 86 -17.85 10.45 16.03
N PRO A 87 -17.47 10.97 17.24
CA PRO A 87 -18.25 11.96 17.95
C PRO A 87 -18.56 13.23 17.14
N GLU A 88 -17.61 13.61 16.29
CA GLU A 88 -17.83 14.70 15.30
C GLU A 88 -18.27 14.08 13.96
N ARG A 89 -19.07 14.83 13.20
CA ARG A 89 -19.51 14.39 11.88
C ARG A 89 -18.35 14.46 10.89
N VAL A 90 -17.68 13.31 10.67
CA VAL A 90 -16.50 13.20 9.79
C VAL A 90 -16.81 12.24 8.63
N VAL A 91 -16.40 12.65 7.42
CA VAL A 91 -16.28 11.77 6.26
C VAL A 91 -14.80 11.58 5.96
N SER A 92 -14.32 10.34 6.05
CA SER A 92 -12.92 10.02 5.72
C SER A 92 -12.82 9.47 4.30
N ILE A 93 -12.08 10.17 3.45
CA ILE A 93 -11.64 9.64 2.16
C ILE A 93 -10.37 8.83 2.43
N VAL A 94 -10.46 7.52 2.26
CA VAL A 94 -9.34 6.64 2.57
C VAL A 94 -8.60 6.27 1.29
N TYR A 95 -7.29 6.39 1.36
CA TYR A 95 -6.35 5.89 0.36
C TYR A 95 -5.65 4.64 0.88
N TRP A 96 -5.16 3.83 -0.01
CA TRP A 96 -4.24 2.76 0.33
C TRP A 96 -2.99 2.87 -0.55
N ALA A 97 -1.87 2.51 0.05
CA ALA A 97 -0.56 2.70 -0.54
C ALA A 97 0.30 1.44 -0.36
N LEU A 98 1.21 1.22 -1.29
CA LEU A 98 2.23 0.20 -1.18
C LEU A 98 3.60 0.85 -1.18
N VAL A 99 4.45 0.36 -0.30
CA VAL A 99 5.85 0.75 -0.16
C VAL A 99 6.70 -0.50 -0.31
N GLY A 100 7.77 -0.41 -1.08
CA GLY A 100 8.72 -1.51 -1.27
C GLY A 100 9.36 -1.92 0.05
N LYS A 101 9.70 -3.20 0.17
CA LYS A 101 10.29 -3.75 1.41
C LYS A 101 11.63 -3.09 1.78
N ASP A 102 12.43 -2.75 0.78
CA ASP A 102 13.76 -2.17 0.99
C ASP A 102 13.64 -0.73 1.50
N GLU A 103 12.70 0.06 0.94
CA GLU A 103 12.39 1.39 1.44
C GLU A 103 11.78 1.31 2.84
N ALA A 104 10.87 0.38 3.09
CA ALA A 104 10.23 0.19 4.39
C ALA A 104 11.24 -0.21 5.50
N ALA A 105 12.37 -0.84 5.14
CA ALA A 105 13.45 -1.12 6.08
C ALA A 105 14.15 0.16 6.56
N ALA A 106 14.15 1.23 5.75
CA ALA A 106 14.71 2.53 6.10
C ALA A 106 13.69 3.48 6.77
N ALA A 107 12.43 3.06 6.91
CA ALA A 107 11.38 3.88 7.52
C ALA A 107 11.68 4.19 8.98
N VAL A 108 11.48 5.44 9.36
CA VAL A 108 11.68 5.91 10.73
C VAL A 108 10.54 5.40 11.62
N GLU A 109 10.90 4.65 12.65
CA GLU A 109 9.99 4.37 13.78
C GLU A 109 10.21 5.43 14.86
N SER A 110 9.14 5.82 15.53
CA SER A 110 9.18 6.79 16.63
C SER A 110 8.27 6.35 17.76
N GLU A 111 8.28 7.07 18.87
CA GLU A 111 7.36 6.80 19.98
C GLU A 111 5.88 6.81 19.54
N ASN A 112 5.57 7.61 18.54
CA ASN A 112 4.21 7.79 18.02
C ASN A 112 3.95 7.11 16.67
N VAL A 113 4.92 6.36 16.11
CA VAL A 113 4.78 5.61 14.85
C VAL A 113 5.39 4.23 15.04
N ARG A 114 4.59 3.20 14.86
CA ARG A 114 5.03 1.80 14.96
C ARG A 114 4.44 0.96 13.83
N TRP A 115 5.23 0.01 13.34
CA TRP A 115 4.80 -1.01 12.40
C TRP A 115 4.15 -2.18 13.11
N PHE A 116 3.01 -2.63 12.61
CA PHE A 116 2.27 -3.79 13.07
C PHE A 116 2.11 -4.77 11.93
N PHE A 117 2.17 -6.06 12.23
CA PHE A 117 1.73 -7.05 11.25
C PHE A 117 0.22 -6.98 11.08
N ALA A 118 -0.25 -7.17 9.85
CA ALA A 118 -1.67 -6.99 9.52
C ALA A 118 -2.60 -7.99 10.25
N ASP A 119 -2.07 -9.13 10.69
CA ASP A 119 -2.75 -10.15 11.49
C ASP A 119 -2.64 -9.90 13.02
N GLU A 120 -1.87 -8.90 13.45
CA GLU A 120 -1.60 -8.59 14.86
C GLU A 120 -1.97 -7.13 15.23
N VAL A 121 -2.82 -6.50 14.40
CA VAL A 121 -3.27 -5.12 14.65
C VAL A 121 -4.12 -5.07 15.92
N PRO A 122 -3.81 -4.19 16.89
CA PRO A 122 -4.61 -4.04 18.12
C PRO A 122 -5.98 -3.37 17.84
N ALA A 123 -6.77 -3.18 18.89
CA ALA A 123 -7.95 -2.32 18.81
C ALA A 123 -7.53 -0.87 18.51
N LEU A 124 -8.08 -0.30 17.46
CA LEU A 124 -7.76 1.04 16.98
C LEU A 124 -8.83 2.06 17.36
N ALA A 125 -8.46 3.33 17.25
CA ALA A 125 -9.40 4.44 17.36
C ALA A 125 -10.43 4.38 16.22
N PHE A 126 -11.66 4.83 16.52
CA PHE A 126 -12.76 4.90 15.56
C PHE A 126 -13.08 3.54 14.92
N ASP A 127 -13.39 3.55 13.64
CA ASP A 127 -13.64 2.39 12.80
C ASP A 127 -12.40 1.91 12.01
N HIS A 128 -11.20 2.27 12.47
CA HIS A 128 -9.97 2.02 11.71
C HIS A 128 -9.65 0.52 11.53
N ASN A 129 -10.08 -0.35 12.44
CA ASN A 129 -9.97 -1.80 12.21
C ASN A 129 -10.80 -2.25 10.99
N LEU A 130 -12.03 -1.75 10.84
CA LEU A 130 -12.88 -2.03 9.68
C LEU A 130 -12.26 -1.51 8.38
N ILE A 131 -11.64 -0.33 8.42
CA ILE A 131 -10.95 0.25 7.27
C ILE A 131 -9.78 -0.64 6.84
N ILE A 132 -8.97 -1.14 7.79
CA ILE A 132 -7.86 -2.06 7.49
C ILE A 132 -8.38 -3.37 6.91
N GLU A 133 -9.43 -3.93 7.49
CA GLU A 133 -10.06 -5.16 6.97
C GLU A 133 -10.52 -4.99 5.52
N TYR A 134 -11.18 -3.87 5.22
CA TYR A 134 -11.60 -3.55 3.85
C TYR A 134 -10.40 -3.36 2.91
N ALA A 135 -9.32 -2.72 3.36
CA ALA A 135 -8.11 -2.55 2.58
C ALA A 135 -7.41 -3.89 2.29
N LEU A 136 -7.35 -4.79 3.26
CA LEU A 136 -6.82 -6.15 3.09
C LEU A 136 -7.65 -6.96 2.08
N TRP A 137 -8.97 -6.88 2.18
CA TRP A 137 -9.85 -7.51 1.20
C TRP A 137 -9.60 -6.95 -0.21
N ARG A 138 -9.46 -5.62 -0.37
CA ARG A 138 -9.17 -4.97 -1.65
C ARG A 138 -7.82 -5.39 -2.20
N LEU A 139 -6.78 -5.44 -1.36
CA LEU A 139 -5.44 -5.87 -1.74
C LEU A 139 -5.45 -7.32 -2.26
N ARG A 140 -6.10 -8.24 -1.50
CA ARG A 140 -6.22 -9.66 -1.90
C ARG A 140 -6.97 -9.82 -3.22
N SER A 141 -8.06 -9.08 -3.40
CA SER A 141 -8.82 -9.10 -4.64
C SER A 141 -8.03 -8.58 -5.83
N LYS A 142 -7.19 -7.55 -5.63
CA LYS A 142 -6.41 -6.93 -6.72
C LYS A 142 -5.13 -7.68 -7.07
N VAL A 143 -4.49 -8.36 -6.11
CA VAL A 143 -3.19 -8.99 -6.34
C VAL A 143 -3.22 -10.03 -7.45
N GLU A 144 -4.35 -10.70 -7.64
CA GLU A 144 -4.52 -11.75 -8.67
C GLU A 144 -4.66 -11.18 -10.09
N TYR A 145 -5.11 -9.93 -10.27
CA TYR A 145 -5.48 -9.37 -11.56
C TYR A 145 -4.70 -8.11 -11.95
N SER A 146 -3.88 -7.55 -11.05
CA SER A 146 -3.26 -6.25 -11.28
C SER A 146 -1.78 -6.22 -10.93
N ARG A 147 -1.14 -5.10 -11.27
CA ARG A 147 0.27 -4.80 -10.97
C ARG A 147 0.54 -4.58 -9.49
N VAL A 148 -0.46 -4.66 -8.65
CA VAL A 148 -0.37 -4.30 -7.24
C VAL A 148 0.75 -5.03 -6.51
N ALA A 149 1.01 -6.30 -6.83
CA ALA A 149 2.13 -7.06 -6.27
C ALA A 149 3.50 -6.39 -6.50
N LEU A 150 3.65 -5.63 -7.57
CA LEU A 150 4.91 -4.95 -7.91
C LEU A 150 5.20 -3.74 -7.01
N GLY A 151 4.18 -3.18 -6.36
CA GLY A 151 4.37 -2.15 -5.36
C GLY A 151 5.19 -2.58 -4.16
N PHE A 152 5.33 -3.90 -3.94
CA PHE A 152 6.19 -4.48 -2.89
C PHE A 152 7.61 -4.80 -3.37
N LEU A 153 7.86 -4.80 -4.69
CA LEU A 153 9.12 -5.23 -5.31
C LEU A 153 9.89 -4.05 -5.90
N GLY A 154 11.19 -4.26 -6.12
CA GLY A 154 12.02 -3.34 -6.88
C GLY A 154 11.71 -3.37 -8.39
N GLU A 155 12.46 -2.56 -9.16
CA GLU A 155 12.33 -2.53 -10.63
C GLU A 155 12.62 -3.88 -11.29
N THR A 156 13.55 -4.64 -10.70
CA THR A 156 13.88 -6.00 -11.09
C THR A 156 13.72 -6.96 -9.92
N PHE A 157 13.26 -8.17 -10.21
CA PHE A 157 12.96 -9.19 -9.21
C PHE A 157 13.03 -10.59 -9.81
N THR A 158 13.12 -11.60 -8.96
CA THR A 158 13.01 -13.00 -9.35
C THR A 158 11.56 -13.48 -9.28
N LEU A 159 11.20 -14.52 -10.02
CA LEU A 159 9.85 -15.14 -9.89
C LEU A 159 9.59 -15.71 -8.50
N ALA A 160 10.65 -16.09 -7.77
CA ALA A 160 10.51 -16.52 -6.37
C ALA A 160 10.08 -15.36 -5.46
N GLN A 161 10.68 -14.18 -5.62
CA GLN A 161 10.27 -12.98 -4.87
C GLN A 161 8.84 -12.55 -5.22
N LEU A 162 8.48 -12.59 -6.50
CA LEU A 162 7.10 -12.29 -6.91
C LEU A 162 6.11 -13.29 -6.31
N ARG A 163 6.42 -14.60 -6.33
CA ARG A 163 5.59 -15.63 -5.72
C ARG A 163 5.43 -15.42 -4.22
N GLU A 164 6.51 -15.09 -3.50
CA GLU A 164 6.48 -14.78 -2.07
C GLU A 164 5.49 -13.64 -1.76
N VAL A 165 5.46 -12.56 -2.57
CA VAL A 165 4.48 -11.48 -2.43
C VAL A 165 3.05 -12.03 -2.53
N TYR A 166 2.76 -12.86 -3.56
CA TYR A 166 1.44 -13.47 -3.72
C TYR A 166 1.08 -14.37 -2.54
N GLU A 167 2.01 -15.20 -2.08
CA GLU A 167 1.80 -16.11 -0.95
C GLU A 167 1.49 -15.36 0.34
N VAL A 168 2.23 -14.29 0.64
CA VAL A 168 2.01 -13.45 1.82
C VAL A 168 0.68 -12.73 1.76
N VAL A 169 0.35 -12.09 0.63
CA VAL A 169 -0.89 -11.33 0.50
C VAL A 169 -2.13 -12.23 0.54
N LEU A 170 -2.06 -13.38 -0.14
CA LEU A 170 -3.18 -14.34 -0.23
C LEU A 170 -3.28 -15.25 1.01
N GLY A 171 -2.23 -15.33 1.83
CA GLY A 171 -2.16 -16.22 2.99
C GLY A 171 -2.17 -17.72 2.62
N LYS A 172 -1.66 -18.07 1.43
CA LYS A 172 -1.62 -19.47 0.93
C LYS A 172 -0.33 -19.74 0.18
N GLN A 173 0.16 -20.97 0.29
CA GLN A 173 1.31 -21.44 -0.50
C GLN A 173 0.91 -21.66 -1.97
N LEU A 174 1.80 -21.31 -2.88
CA LEU A 174 1.62 -21.46 -4.32
C LEU A 174 2.66 -22.44 -4.88
N ASP A 175 2.23 -23.39 -5.71
CA ASP A 175 3.16 -24.27 -6.40
C ASP A 175 4.06 -23.48 -7.36
N PRO A 176 5.39 -23.59 -7.25
CA PRO A 176 6.32 -22.81 -8.06
C PRO A 176 6.16 -22.99 -9.57
N GLY A 177 5.86 -24.22 -10.03
CA GLY A 177 5.71 -24.52 -11.44
C GLY A 177 4.42 -23.95 -12.02
N ASN A 178 3.32 -24.06 -11.29
CA ASN A 178 2.04 -23.49 -11.70
C ASN A 178 2.10 -21.97 -11.69
N PHE A 179 2.68 -21.36 -10.65
CA PHE A 179 2.86 -19.91 -10.56
C PHE A 179 3.68 -19.37 -11.74
N ARG A 180 4.81 -20.01 -12.04
CA ARG A 180 5.64 -19.64 -13.18
C ARG A 180 4.86 -19.68 -14.49
N ARG A 181 4.14 -20.79 -14.77
CA ARG A 181 3.32 -20.93 -15.97
C ARG A 181 2.25 -19.85 -16.06
N MET A 182 1.59 -19.55 -14.94
CA MET A 182 0.57 -18.49 -14.87
C MET A 182 1.17 -17.12 -15.26
N VAL A 183 2.29 -16.73 -14.64
CA VAL A 183 2.93 -15.44 -14.88
C VAL A 183 3.46 -15.32 -16.31
N GLU A 184 4.09 -16.37 -16.84
CA GLU A 184 4.60 -16.41 -18.20
C GLU A 184 3.45 -16.39 -19.23
N SER A 185 2.37 -17.15 -19.03
CA SER A 185 1.23 -17.18 -19.94
C SER A 185 0.46 -15.85 -19.94
N ALA A 186 0.36 -15.19 -18.80
CA ALA A 186 -0.25 -13.87 -18.69
C ALA A 186 0.64 -12.74 -19.27
N ASN A 187 1.92 -13.05 -19.57
CA ASN A 187 2.90 -12.09 -20.09
C ASN A 187 3.00 -10.80 -19.24
N ILE A 188 2.87 -10.96 -17.91
CA ILE A 188 2.88 -9.87 -16.93
C ILE A 188 4.31 -9.35 -16.75
N VAL A 189 5.30 -10.22 -16.88
CA VAL A 189 6.73 -9.92 -16.68
C VAL A 189 7.55 -10.32 -17.89
N GLU A 190 8.65 -9.64 -18.11
CA GLU A 190 9.63 -9.96 -19.15
C GLU A 190 11.01 -10.19 -18.53
N PRO A 191 11.81 -11.14 -19.05
CA PRO A 191 13.16 -11.34 -18.57
C PRO A 191 14.04 -10.15 -18.94
N THR A 192 14.90 -9.72 -18.00
CA THR A 192 15.87 -8.66 -18.24
C THR A 192 17.11 -9.12 -19.00
N GLY A 193 17.33 -10.42 -19.10
CA GLY A 193 18.60 -11.02 -19.57
C GLY A 193 19.65 -11.15 -18.47
N GLU A 194 19.46 -10.51 -17.33
CA GLU A 194 20.36 -10.51 -16.17
C GLU A 194 20.02 -11.62 -15.17
N ARG A 195 20.95 -11.90 -14.28
CA ARG A 195 20.81 -12.87 -13.19
C ARG A 195 21.19 -12.23 -11.86
N LEU A 196 20.54 -12.65 -10.79
CA LEU A 196 20.85 -12.20 -9.43
C LEU A 196 22.24 -12.73 -9.04
N SER A 197 23.20 -11.81 -8.79
CA SER A 197 24.55 -12.17 -8.36
C SER A 197 24.59 -12.59 -6.88
N GLY A 198 25.66 -13.31 -6.48
CA GLY A 198 25.90 -13.67 -5.06
C GLY A 198 25.15 -14.88 -4.53
N THR A 199 24.53 -15.71 -5.38
CA THR A 199 23.86 -16.93 -4.95
C THR A 199 24.79 -18.15 -5.03
N ARG A 200 24.65 -19.09 -4.06
CA ARG A 200 25.47 -20.32 -3.93
C ARG A 200 25.17 -21.37 -5.02
N HIS A 201 24.02 -21.28 -5.69
CA HIS A 201 23.55 -22.14 -6.76
C HIS A 201 23.44 -21.36 -8.07
N ARG A 202 22.96 -22.00 -9.16
CA ARG A 202 22.71 -21.33 -10.44
C ARG A 202 21.91 -20.05 -10.22
N PRO A 203 22.47 -18.87 -10.54
CA PRO A 203 21.84 -17.60 -10.27
C PRO A 203 20.44 -17.49 -10.88
N PRO A 204 19.41 -17.13 -10.12
CA PRO A 204 18.06 -16.97 -10.66
C PRO A 204 18.00 -15.82 -11.66
N GLN A 205 17.17 -15.98 -12.68
CA GLN A 205 16.93 -14.95 -13.69
C GLN A 205 16.16 -13.78 -13.08
N LEU A 206 16.55 -12.56 -13.46
CA LEU A 206 15.84 -11.34 -13.13
C LEU A 206 14.78 -11.04 -14.18
N TYR A 207 13.66 -10.56 -13.71
CA TYR A 207 12.50 -10.14 -14.47
C TYR A 207 12.18 -8.69 -14.13
N ARG A 208 11.54 -8.01 -15.06
CA ARG A 208 10.89 -6.72 -14.83
C ARG A 208 9.44 -6.79 -15.30
N TYR A 209 8.65 -5.84 -14.88
CA TYR A 209 7.28 -5.72 -15.35
C TYR A 209 7.24 -5.41 -16.86
N ASN A 210 6.35 -6.09 -17.57
CA ASN A 210 6.10 -5.80 -18.99
C ASN A 210 5.19 -4.56 -19.13
N ARG A 211 5.79 -3.40 -19.36
CA ARG A 211 5.09 -2.10 -19.47
C ARG A 211 4.19 -2.00 -20.71
N THR A 212 4.36 -2.86 -21.71
CA THR A 212 3.54 -2.84 -22.92
C THR A 212 2.14 -3.40 -22.71
N ARG A 213 1.90 -4.07 -21.58
CA ARG A 213 0.59 -4.54 -21.15
C ARG A 213 0.05 -3.67 -20.03
N ASP A 214 -0.51 -2.54 -20.36
CA ASP A 214 -1.49 -1.89 -19.53
C ASP A 214 -2.78 -2.70 -19.57
N LEU A 215 -2.96 -3.60 -18.61
CA LEU A 215 -4.18 -4.39 -18.43
C LEU A 215 -5.37 -3.54 -17.96
N THR A 216 -5.12 -2.32 -17.58
CA THR A 216 -6.13 -1.30 -17.35
C THR A 216 -5.71 -0.07 -18.13
N ASP A 217 -6.52 0.30 -19.11
CA ASP A 217 -6.49 1.66 -19.64
C ASP A 217 -6.46 2.62 -18.46
N PRO A 218 -5.43 3.47 -18.29
CA PRO A 218 -5.35 4.36 -17.13
C PRO A 218 -6.67 5.12 -17.06
N ASP A 219 -7.31 5.09 -15.88
CA ASP A 219 -8.60 5.73 -15.73
C ASP A 219 -8.49 7.22 -16.13
N PRO A 220 -9.58 7.85 -16.61
CA PRO A 220 -9.53 9.22 -17.14
C PRO A 220 -8.96 10.24 -16.14
N LEU A 221 -9.08 10.00 -14.84
CA LEU A 221 -8.55 10.88 -13.80
C LEU A 221 -7.02 10.79 -13.74
N THR A 222 -6.46 9.59 -13.73
CA THR A 222 -5.01 9.35 -13.78
C THR A 222 -4.39 9.96 -15.03
N ARG A 223 -5.03 9.80 -16.22
CA ARG A 223 -4.55 10.42 -17.46
C ARG A 223 -4.52 11.96 -17.39
N ASN A 224 -5.50 12.57 -16.73
CA ASN A 224 -5.54 14.03 -16.59
C ASN A 224 -4.46 14.53 -15.65
N LEU A 225 -4.20 13.85 -14.53
CA LEU A 225 -3.15 14.21 -13.60
C LEU A 225 -1.76 14.13 -14.24
N GLU A 226 -1.48 13.08 -15.03
CA GLU A 226 -0.22 12.95 -15.76
C GLU A 226 -0.04 14.06 -16.82
N LYS A 227 -1.10 14.47 -17.50
CA LYS A 227 -1.06 15.60 -18.45
C LYS A 227 -0.79 16.93 -17.76
N GLN A 228 -1.39 17.18 -16.61
CA GLN A 228 -1.16 18.39 -15.82
C GLN A 228 0.27 18.46 -15.29
N ALA A 229 0.80 17.34 -14.78
CA ALA A 229 2.19 17.26 -14.31
C ALA A 229 3.21 17.54 -15.44
N ARG A 230 2.96 17.04 -16.66
CA ARG A 230 3.81 17.30 -17.83
C ARG A 230 3.68 18.73 -18.35
N GLY A 231 2.49 19.32 -18.28
CA GLY A 231 2.24 20.71 -18.70
C GLY A 231 2.82 21.76 -17.74
N ALA A 232 3.01 21.43 -16.46
CA ALA A 232 3.63 22.31 -15.46
C ALA A 232 5.17 22.27 -15.49
N ALA A 233 5.78 21.32 -16.21
CA ALA A 233 7.23 21.17 -16.39
C ALA A 233 7.75 21.75 -17.71
N SER A 234 6.88 22.38 -18.52
CA SER A 234 7.19 23.09 -19.76
C SER A 234 7.03 24.58 -19.60
#